data_551481ba92cd195f00c44ca92d001ad2
#
_entry.id   551481ba92cd195f00c44ca92d001ad2
#
_cell.length_a   1.000
_cell.length_b   1.000
_cell.length_c   1.000
_cell.angle_alpha   90.00
_cell.angle_beta   90.00
_cell.angle_gamma   90.00
#
_symmetry.space_group_name_H-M   'P 1'
#
loop_
_entity.id
_entity.type
_entity.pdbx_description
1 polymer ?
#
loop_
_entity_poly.entity_id
_entity_poly.type
_entity_poly.pdbx_seq_one_letter_code
_entity_poly.pdbx_strand_id
1 'polypeptide(L)'
;TTIVYLCSPTNPQGGVMSLDDIRSAISLARKHGFLLVMDECYCDIWRGTPPPGALEAAAAIHEEEGADSGLDPLRNLVVLNSLSKRSSAAGLRAGYIIGDASVIGLYGKLVSNSGSLVPTPLLMVAADLYEDDDHVAAIRAHYDHSFALATRYLGVTPPAGGFFLWLSVDDDHEFVRRLMRE
;
A
#
# COMPACT_ATOMS: atom_id res chain seq x y z
N THR A 1 -3.89 -9.38 -20.74
CA THR A 1 -4.06 -8.67 -19.46
C THR A 1 -3.75 -7.21 -19.65
N THR A 2 -4.66 -6.32 -19.24
CA THR A 2 -4.50 -4.87 -19.39
C THR A 2 -4.00 -4.21 -18.11
N ILE A 3 -4.43 -4.73 -16.95
CA ILE A 3 -4.06 -4.23 -15.63
C ILE A 3 -3.73 -5.42 -14.73
N VAL A 4 -2.67 -5.29 -13.95
CA VAL A 4 -2.33 -6.17 -12.83
C VAL A 4 -2.33 -5.32 -11.56
N TYR A 5 -3.09 -5.74 -10.56
CA TYR A 5 -3.21 -5.04 -9.27
C TYR A 5 -2.56 -5.89 -8.19
N LEU A 6 -1.55 -5.35 -7.52
CA LEU A 6 -0.84 -5.98 -6.41
C LEU A 6 -0.91 -5.09 -5.18
N CYS A 7 -0.97 -5.69 -4.00
CA CYS A 7 -0.98 -4.98 -2.73
C CYS A 7 0.22 -5.42 -1.89
N SER A 8 1.00 -4.48 -1.38
CA SER A 8 2.12 -4.76 -0.48
C SER A 8 2.30 -3.61 0.53
N PRO A 9 2.15 -3.90 1.83
CA PRO A 9 1.72 -5.16 2.48
C PRO A 9 0.30 -5.60 2.10
N THR A 10 0.09 -6.92 2.02
CA THR A 10 -1.21 -7.49 1.60
C THR A 10 -2.29 -7.33 2.67
N ASN A 11 -3.52 -7.12 2.22
CA ASN A 11 -4.72 -7.16 3.07
C ASN A 11 -5.55 -8.39 2.69
N PRO A 12 -5.85 -9.32 3.61
CA PRO A 12 -5.61 -9.24 5.07
C PRO A 12 -4.34 -9.96 5.57
N GLN A 13 -3.57 -10.63 4.73
CA GLN A 13 -2.51 -11.57 5.14
C GLN A 13 -1.27 -10.88 5.76
N GLY A 14 -1.03 -9.60 5.41
CA GLY A 14 0.10 -8.82 5.90
C GLY A 14 1.46 -9.25 5.34
N GLY A 15 1.46 -9.99 4.22
CA GLY A 15 2.67 -10.35 3.49
C GLY A 15 3.29 -9.13 2.80
N VAL A 16 4.61 -9.09 2.74
CA VAL A 16 5.39 -8.01 2.12
C VAL A 16 6.16 -8.57 0.94
N MET A 17 6.07 -7.91 -0.21
CA MET A 17 6.88 -8.24 -1.39
C MET A 17 8.33 -7.80 -1.17
N SER A 18 9.28 -8.59 -1.68
CA SER A 18 10.68 -8.17 -1.73
C SER A 18 10.90 -7.10 -2.80
N LEU A 19 12.00 -6.33 -2.68
CA LEU A 19 12.39 -5.35 -3.70
C LEU A 19 12.57 -6.03 -5.08
N ASP A 20 13.15 -7.23 -5.11
CA ASP A 20 13.37 -7.99 -6.35
C ASP A 20 12.06 -8.47 -6.99
N ASP A 21 11.06 -8.87 -6.19
CA ASP A 21 9.73 -9.21 -6.70
C ASP A 21 9.04 -8.01 -7.33
N ILE A 22 9.12 -6.83 -6.68
CA ILE A 22 8.55 -5.59 -7.20
C ILE A 22 9.26 -5.18 -8.50
N ARG A 23 10.59 -5.24 -8.55
CA ARG A 23 11.39 -4.98 -9.77
C ARG A 23 11.00 -5.92 -10.90
N SER A 24 10.84 -7.19 -10.60
CA SER A 24 10.40 -8.21 -11.56
C SER A 24 9.01 -7.90 -12.11
N ALA A 25 8.06 -7.49 -11.25
CA ALA A 25 6.72 -7.10 -11.65
C ALA A 25 6.72 -5.87 -12.58
N ILE A 26 7.52 -4.84 -12.25
CA ILE A 26 7.69 -3.64 -13.11
C ILE A 26 8.28 -4.03 -14.47
N SER A 27 9.31 -4.85 -14.48
CA SER A 27 9.97 -5.30 -15.72
C SER A 27 9.01 -6.09 -16.61
N LEU A 28 8.17 -6.97 -16.02
CA LEU A 28 7.13 -7.70 -16.73
C LEU A 28 6.05 -6.76 -17.30
N ALA A 29 5.63 -5.74 -16.54
CA ALA A 29 4.66 -4.76 -16.98
C ALA A 29 5.17 -4.00 -18.23
N ARG A 30 6.41 -3.54 -18.20
CA ARG A 30 7.07 -2.87 -19.31
C ARG A 30 7.24 -3.78 -20.52
N LYS A 31 7.67 -5.03 -20.31
CA LYS A 31 7.90 -6.03 -21.36
C LYS A 31 6.60 -6.42 -22.09
N HIS A 32 5.51 -6.57 -21.35
CA HIS A 32 4.24 -7.08 -21.89
C HIS A 32 3.19 -6.00 -22.12
N GLY A 33 3.47 -4.74 -21.79
CA GLY A 33 2.61 -3.59 -22.08
C GLY A 33 1.32 -3.55 -21.26
N PHE A 34 1.30 -4.09 -20.04
CA PHE A 34 0.18 -3.93 -19.11
C PHE A 34 0.49 -2.85 -18.07
N LEU A 35 -0.53 -2.31 -17.45
CA LEU A 35 -0.39 -1.40 -16.31
C LEU A 35 -0.25 -2.19 -15.01
N LEU A 36 0.84 -1.97 -14.27
CA LEU A 36 1.00 -2.45 -12.91
C LEU A 36 0.48 -1.39 -11.94
N VAL A 37 -0.48 -1.77 -11.10
CA VAL A 37 -0.98 -0.94 -10.00
C VAL A 37 -0.48 -1.54 -8.69
N MET A 38 0.30 -0.77 -7.95
CA MET A 38 0.82 -1.13 -6.62
C MET A 38 0.02 -0.39 -5.55
N ASP A 39 -0.74 -1.15 -4.76
CA ASP A 39 -1.46 -0.62 -3.60
C ASP A 39 -0.56 -0.69 -2.37
N GLU A 40 -0.06 0.46 -1.96
CA GLU A 40 0.83 0.64 -0.81
C GLU A 40 0.10 1.27 0.40
N CYS A 41 -1.23 1.15 0.48
CA CYS A 41 -2.00 1.76 1.56
C CYS A 41 -1.61 1.29 2.98
N TYR A 42 -0.87 0.19 3.10
CA TYR A 42 -0.37 -0.35 4.37
C TYR A 42 1.14 -0.22 4.55
N CYS A 43 1.87 0.44 3.64
CA CYS A 43 3.33 0.51 3.65
C CYS A 43 3.91 1.14 4.92
N ASP A 44 3.17 2.03 5.58
CA ASP A 44 3.58 2.69 6.82
C ASP A 44 3.28 1.86 8.09
N ILE A 45 2.54 0.76 7.98
CA ILE A 45 2.18 -0.12 9.11
C ILE A 45 2.94 -1.44 8.98
N TRP A 46 4.15 -1.45 9.47
CA TRP A 46 5.08 -2.56 9.34
C TRP A 46 5.71 -2.95 10.68
N ARG A 47 6.30 -4.16 10.75
CA ARG A 47 7.06 -4.71 11.89
C ARG A 47 8.42 -5.20 11.43
N GLY A 48 9.44 -4.91 12.24
CA GLY A 48 10.82 -5.27 11.91
C GLY A 48 11.46 -4.24 10.98
N THR A 49 11.31 -4.42 9.67
CA THR A 49 11.89 -3.52 8.64
C THR A 49 10.81 -2.87 7.80
N PRO A 50 11.00 -1.62 7.35
CA PRO A 50 10.12 -0.99 6.38
C PRO A 50 9.98 -1.86 5.11
N PRO A 51 8.78 -2.00 4.56
CA PRO A 51 8.60 -2.68 3.27
C PRO A 51 9.20 -1.83 2.15
N PRO A 52 9.83 -2.45 1.12
CA PRO A 52 10.28 -1.71 -0.05
C PRO A 52 9.09 -1.16 -0.83
N GLY A 53 9.24 0.03 -1.42
CA GLY A 53 8.23 0.69 -2.24
C GLY A 53 8.44 0.48 -3.74
N ALA A 54 7.38 0.57 -4.52
CA ALA A 54 7.46 0.44 -5.97
C ALA A 54 8.16 1.64 -6.63
N LEU A 55 8.12 2.83 -6.00
CA LEU A 55 8.89 3.99 -6.47
C LEU A 55 10.39 3.78 -6.29
N GLU A 56 10.81 3.19 -5.16
CA GLU A 56 12.21 2.80 -4.91
C GLU A 56 12.68 1.77 -5.96
N ALA A 57 11.86 0.75 -6.22
CA ALA A 57 12.17 -0.27 -7.23
C ALA A 57 12.28 0.33 -8.64
N ALA A 58 11.39 1.26 -9.00
CA ALA A 58 11.42 1.94 -10.28
C ALA A 58 12.66 2.84 -10.45
N ALA A 59 13.05 3.55 -9.38
CA ALA A 59 14.27 4.36 -9.36
C ALA A 59 15.53 3.49 -9.55
N ALA A 60 15.63 2.37 -8.84
CA ALA A 60 16.77 1.45 -8.98
C ALA A 60 16.87 0.86 -10.41
N ILE A 61 15.75 0.50 -11.04
CA ILE A 61 15.75 0.06 -12.44
C ILE A 61 16.22 1.19 -13.37
N HIS A 62 15.76 2.41 -13.16
CA HIS A 62 16.13 3.56 -13.99
C HIS A 62 17.62 3.89 -13.91
N GLU A 63 18.21 3.80 -12.71
CA GLU A 63 19.66 3.97 -12.52
C GLU A 63 20.46 2.91 -13.29
N GLU A 64 20.03 1.65 -13.29
CA GLU A 64 20.66 0.54 -14.03
C GLU A 64 20.51 0.67 -15.54
N GLU A 65 19.35 1.14 -16.03
CA GLU A 65 19.09 1.40 -17.45
C GLU A 65 19.86 2.61 -17.99
N GLY A 66 20.39 3.45 -17.11
CA GLY A 66 21.07 4.71 -17.39
C GLY A 66 20.07 5.89 -17.44
N ALA A 67 20.35 6.90 -16.63
CA ALA A 67 19.50 8.08 -16.47
C ALA A 67 19.22 8.84 -17.79
N ASP A 68 20.09 8.69 -18.78
CA ASP A 68 19.98 9.31 -20.10
C ASP A 68 19.15 8.49 -21.13
N SER A 69 18.48 7.41 -20.70
CA SER A 69 17.67 6.54 -21.58
C SER A 69 16.49 7.28 -22.22
N GLY A 70 16.10 8.44 -21.70
CA GLY A 70 14.93 9.22 -22.15
C GLY A 70 13.58 8.53 -21.87
N LEU A 71 13.59 7.43 -21.13
CA LEU A 71 12.38 6.69 -20.75
C LEU A 71 11.82 7.22 -19.41
N ASP A 72 10.49 7.33 -19.35
CA ASP A 72 9.81 7.61 -18.08
C ASP A 72 10.09 6.47 -17.09
N PRO A 73 10.74 6.75 -15.94
CA PRO A 73 11.02 5.75 -14.91
C PRO A 73 9.75 5.12 -14.32
N LEU A 74 8.61 5.78 -14.43
CA LEU A 74 7.33 5.29 -13.95
C LEU A 74 6.44 4.69 -15.06
N ARG A 75 6.98 4.50 -16.26
CA ARG A 75 6.24 3.89 -17.38
C ARG A 75 5.60 2.55 -16.96
N ASN A 76 4.33 2.37 -17.27
CA ASN A 76 3.52 1.19 -16.92
C ASN A 76 3.34 0.92 -15.41
N LEU A 77 3.65 1.88 -14.55
CA LEU A 77 3.51 1.76 -13.10
C LEU A 77 2.56 2.84 -12.57
N VAL A 78 1.70 2.45 -11.65
CA VAL A 78 0.91 3.36 -10.81
C VAL A 78 1.01 2.89 -9.36
N VAL A 79 1.30 3.80 -8.46
CA VAL A 79 1.39 3.57 -7.01
C VAL A 79 0.27 4.34 -6.32
N LEU A 80 -0.46 3.65 -5.44
CA LEU A 80 -1.54 4.19 -4.64
C LEU A 80 -1.13 4.23 -3.17
N ASN A 81 -1.38 5.33 -2.50
CA ASN A 81 -1.22 5.45 -1.06
C ASN A 81 -2.43 6.14 -0.42
N SER A 82 -2.61 6.01 0.89
CA SER A 82 -3.78 6.54 1.60
C SER A 82 -3.49 6.88 3.05
N LEU A 83 -4.00 8.02 3.49
CA LEU A 83 -4.00 8.41 4.92
C LEU A 83 -4.94 7.56 5.77
N SER A 84 -5.83 6.80 5.15
CA SER A 84 -6.82 5.98 5.87
C SER A 84 -6.17 5.04 6.89
N LYS A 85 -4.99 4.48 6.56
CA LYS A 85 -4.27 3.52 7.40
C LYS A 85 -3.05 4.15 8.05
N ARG A 86 -2.22 4.87 7.26
CA ARG A 86 -1.05 5.58 7.72
C ARG A 86 -1.36 6.48 8.94
N SER A 87 -2.43 7.27 8.86
CA SER A 87 -2.76 8.30 9.84
C SER A 87 -4.06 8.05 10.61
N SER A 88 -4.63 6.83 10.52
CA SER A 88 -5.96 6.50 11.08
C SER A 88 -7.06 7.50 10.65
N ALA A 89 -6.89 8.14 9.50
CA ALA A 89 -7.71 9.25 9.01
C ALA A 89 -8.64 8.83 7.86
N ALA A 90 -9.28 7.66 7.97
CA ALA A 90 -10.14 7.11 6.93
C ALA A 90 -11.30 8.05 6.54
N GLY A 91 -11.77 8.89 7.47
CA GLY A 91 -12.83 9.86 7.25
C GLY A 91 -12.44 11.03 6.33
N LEU A 92 -11.14 11.34 6.19
CA LEU A 92 -10.67 12.40 5.29
C LEU A 92 -10.84 12.06 3.82
N ARG A 93 -10.94 10.77 3.45
CA ARG A 93 -11.01 10.30 2.07
C ARG A 93 -9.86 10.80 1.19
N ALA A 94 -8.68 10.96 1.78
CA ALA A 94 -7.49 11.49 1.12
C ALA A 94 -6.39 10.43 0.95
N GLY A 95 -5.64 10.57 -0.13
CA GLY A 95 -4.52 9.77 -0.52
C GLY A 95 -3.87 10.38 -1.76
N TYR A 96 -2.87 9.71 -2.32
CA TYR A 96 -2.25 10.12 -3.56
C TYR A 96 -2.12 8.97 -4.55
N ILE A 97 -1.95 9.33 -5.80
CA ILE A 97 -1.62 8.45 -6.92
C ILE A 97 -0.39 9.03 -7.63
N ILE A 98 0.62 8.20 -7.83
CA ILE A 98 1.86 8.55 -8.55
C ILE A 98 2.10 7.48 -9.61
N GLY A 99 2.59 7.83 -10.80
CA GLY A 99 2.91 6.84 -11.80
C GLY A 99 3.04 7.37 -13.21
N ASP A 100 2.87 6.49 -14.18
CA ASP A 100 2.91 6.75 -15.61
C ASP A 100 2.18 8.03 -15.98
N ALA A 101 2.92 8.99 -16.57
CA ALA A 101 2.42 10.33 -16.85
C ALA A 101 1.18 10.33 -17.73
N SER A 102 1.08 9.38 -18.67
CA SER A 102 -0.09 9.25 -19.54
C SER A 102 -1.34 8.81 -18.79
N VAL A 103 -1.18 7.87 -17.87
CA VAL A 103 -2.25 7.36 -17.00
C VAL A 103 -2.70 8.43 -16.02
N ILE A 104 -1.75 9.11 -15.37
CA ILE A 104 -2.06 10.20 -14.41
C ILE A 104 -2.79 11.35 -15.11
N GLY A 105 -2.38 11.70 -16.33
CA GLY A 105 -3.05 12.74 -17.14
C GLY A 105 -4.50 12.39 -17.48
N LEU A 106 -4.78 11.13 -17.82
CA LEU A 106 -6.15 10.65 -18.08
C LEU A 106 -6.98 10.59 -16.80
N TYR A 107 -6.39 10.10 -15.71
CA TYR A 107 -7.04 10.04 -14.40
C TYR A 107 -7.41 11.45 -13.90
N GLY A 108 -6.50 12.42 -14.02
CA GLY A 108 -6.76 13.81 -13.64
C GLY A 108 -7.96 14.41 -14.40
N LYS A 109 -8.08 14.16 -15.71
CA LYS A 109 -9.25 14.57 -16.49
C LYS A 109 -10.54 13.91 -16.01
N LEU A 110 -10.50 12.61 -15.73
CA LEU A 110 -11.65 11.87 -15.19
C LEU A 110 -12.12 12.46 -13.87
N VAL A 111 -11.21 12.65 -12.92
CA VAL A 111 -11.50 13.16 -11.57
C VAL A 111 -12.06 14.58 -11.62
N SER A 112 -11.46 15.45 -12.46
CA SER A 112 -11.94 16.84 -12.66
C SER A 112 -13.38 16.91 -13.15
N ASN A 113 -13.81 15.94 -13.97
CA ASN A 113 -15.17 15.90 -14.54
C ASN A 113 -16.16 15.11 -13.67
N SER A 114 -15.69 14.20 -12.81
CA SER A 114 -16.56 13.36 -11.97
C SER A 114 -16.99 14.02 -10.65
N GLY A 115 -16.36 15.14 -10.29
CA GLY A 115 -16.61 15.80 -9.00
C GLY A 115 -16.11 15.01 -7.78
N SER A 116 -15.33 13.94 -7.98
CA SER A 116 -14.81 13.08 -6.90
C SER A 116 -13.52 13.64 -6.28
N LEU A 117 -13.46 14.95 -6.06
CA LEU A 117 -12.32 15.64 -5.48
C LEU A 117 -12.47 15.78 -3.97
N VAL A 118 -11.35 15.62 -3.28
CA VAL A 118 -11.26 15.97 -1.87
C VAL A 118 -11.31 17.49 -1.73
N PRO A 119 -12.16 18.06 -0.86
CA PRO A 119 -12.21 19.52 -0.64
C PRO A 119 -10.86 20.09 -0.25
N THR A 120 -10.51 21.27 -0.78
CA THR A 120 -9.21 21.91 -0.54
C THR A 120 -8.80 22.01 0.94
N PRO A 121 -9.69 22.39 1.89
CA PRO A 121 -9.31 22.41 3.31
C PRO A 121 -8.86 21.03 3.84
N LEU A 122 -9.45 19.94 3.35
CA LEU A 122 -9.05 18.58 3.74
C LEU A 122 -7.74 18.15 3.06
N LEU A 123 -7.43 18.67 1.87
CA LEU A 123 -6.13 18.45 1.22
C LEU A 123 -5.00 19.14 1.98
N MET A 124 -5.23 20.31 2.59
CA MET A 124 -4.23 20.98 3.43
C MET A 124 -3.93 20.13 4.67
N VAL A 125 -4.96 19.63 5.36
CA VAL A 125 -4.80 18.70 6.48
C VAL A 125 -4.09 17.40 6.04
N ALA A 126 -4.40 16.91 4.84
CA ALA A 126 -3.75 15.73 4.30
C ALA A 126 -2.25 15.94 4.06
N ALA A 127 -1.86 17.14 3.57
CA ALA A 127 -0.45 17.50 3.40
C ALA A 127 0.28 17.51 4.74
N ASP A 128 -0.26 18.19 5.76
CA ASP A 128 0.31 18.21 7.10
C ASP A 128 0.49 16.79 7.68
N LEU A 129 -0.50 15.89 7.47
CA LEU A 129 -0.42 14.51 7.92
C LEU A 129 0.63 13.67 7.17
N TYR A 130 0.93 13.99 5.91
CA TYR A 130 2.01 13.33 5.17
C TYR A 130 3.39 13.85 5.58
N GLU A 131 3.51 15.06 6.07
CA GLU A 131 4.76 15.64 6.57
C GLU A 131 5.10 15.19 8.00
N ASP A 132 4.10 14.78 8.78
CA ASP A 132 4.28 14.32 10.17
C ASP A 132 4.44 12.80 10.24
N ASP A 133 5.62 12.32 10.66
CA ASP A 133 5.90 10.91 10.90
C ASP A 133 5.76 10.48 12.38
N ASP A 134 5.67 11.43 13.31
CA ASP A 134 5.61 11.13 14.75
C ASP A 134 4.34 10.37 15.11
N HIS A 135 3.19 10.79 14.57
CA HIS A 135 1.93 10.09 14.81
C HIS A 135 1.93 8.69 14.16
N VAL A 136 2.63 8.50 13.04
CA VAL A 136 2.77 7.19 12.38
C VAL A 136 3.57 6.23 13.24
N ALA A 137 4.66 6.72 13.86
CA ALA A 137 5.43 5.93 14.81
C ALA A 137 4.59 5.51 16.03
N ALA A 138 3.75 6.43 16.55
CA ALA A 138 2.83 6.12 17.65
C ALA A 138 1.77 5.07 17.24
N ILE A 139 1.23 5.16 16.03
CA ILE A 139 0.29 4.16 15.47
C ILE A 139 0.96 2.79 15.36
N ARG A 140 2.19 2.70 14.84
CA ARG A 140 2.95 1.44 14.78
C ARG A 140 3.14 0.84 16.16
N ALA A 141 3.59 1.65 17.14
CA ALA A 141 3.78 1.19 18.50
C ALA A 141 2.47 0.65 19.15
N HIS A 142 1.33 1.28 18.86
CA HIS A 142 0.02 0.79 19.28
C HIS A 142 -0.30 -0.59 18.69
N TYR A 143 -0.10 -0.78 17.39
CA TYR A 143 -0.32 -2.08 16.76
C TYR A 143 0.67 -3.14 17.23
N ASP A 144 1.93 -2.79 17.47
CA ASP A 144 2.92 -3.73 18.01
C ASP A 144 2.49 -4.22 19.41
N HIS A 145 2.00 -3.31 20.27
CA HIS A 145 1.42 -3.70 21.56
C HIS A 145 0.22 -4.65 21.38
N SER A 146 -0.71 -4.33 20.47
CA SER A 146 -1.89 -5.16 20.20
C SER A 146 -1.51 -6.55 19.68
N PHE A 147 -0.50 -6.64 18.80
CA PHE A 147 0.00 -7.92 18.30
C PHE A 147 0.75 -8.72 19.39
N ALA A 148 1.46 -8.05 20.30
CA ALA A 148 2.06 -8.74 21.46
C ALA A 148 0.99 -9.41 22.33
N LEU A 149 -0.15 -8.74 22.56
CA LEU A 149 -1.29 -9.35 23.23
C LEU A 149 -1.87 -10.53 22.45
N ALA A 150 -2.07 -10.36 21.14
CA ALA A 150 -2.57 -11.44 20.28
C ALA A 150 -1.63 -12.66 20.30
N THR A 151 -0.32 -12.45 20.21
CA THR A 151 0.68 -13.53 20.35
C THR A 151 0.56 -14.22 21.72
N ARG A 152 0.43 -13.45 22.79
CA ARG A 152 0.34 -13.99 24.16
C ARG A 152 -0.92 -14.83 24.37
N TYR A 153 -2.07 -14.39 23.87
CA TYR A 153 -3.35 -15.03 24.16
C TYR A 153 -3.80 -16.03 23.10
N LEU A 154 -3.40 -15.83 21.86
CA LEU A 154 -3.84 -16.68 20.74
C LEU A 154 -2.72 -17.53 20.14
N GLY A 155 -1.46 -17.31 20.58
CA GLY A 155 -0.31 -18.06 20.04
C GLY A 155 0.01 -17.76 18.58
N VAL A 156 -0.47 -16.63 18.04
CA VAL A 156 -0.30 -16.27 16.61
C VAL A 156 1.02 -15.54 16.40
N THR A 157 1.58 -15.71 15.20
CA THR A 157 2.73 -14.91 14.75
C THR A 157 2.23 -13.63 14.09
N PRO A 158 2.67 -12.44 14.52
CA PRO A 158 2.32 -11.19 13.87
C PRO A 158 2.78 -11.16 12.41
N PRO A 159 1.98 -10.62 11.48
CA PRO A 159 2.42 -10.43 10.10
C PRO A 159 3.47 -9.32 10.00
N ALA A 160 4.26 -9.31 8.90
CA ALA A 160 5.26 -8.29 8.64
C ALA A 160 4.65 -6.90 8.41
N GLY A 161 3.44 -6.81 7.84
CA GLY A 161 2.74 -5.56 7.57
C GLY A 161 1.25 -5.61 7.88
N GLY A 162 0.61 -4.42 7.84
CA GLY A 162 -0.81 -4.29 8.12
C GLY A 162 -1.18 -4.47 9.60
N PHE A 163 -2.47 -4.57 9.88
CA PHE A 163 -3.02 -4.65 11.25
C PHE A 163 -4.09 -5.74 11.41
N PHE A 164 -4.09 -6.73 10.53
CA PHE A 164 -5.02 -7.85 10.60
C PHE A 164 -4.33 -9.10 11.14
N LEU A 165 -5.11 -9.98 11.76
CA LEU A 165 -4.74 -11.37 12.00
C LEU A 165 -5.41 -12.23 10.92
N TRP A 166 -4.61 -13.03 10.23
CA TRP A 166 -5.09 -14.03 9.27
C TRP A 166 -4.88 -15.41 9.86
N LEU A 167 -5.96 -15.98 10.38
CA LEU A 167 -5.92 -17.26 11.11
C LEU A 167 -6.22 -18.41 10.15
N SER A 168 -5.40 -19.46 10.21
CA SER A 168 -5.71 -20.71 9.54
C SER A 168 -6.67 -21.52 10.39
N VAL A 169 -7.81 -21.89 9.82
CA VAL A 169 -8.86 -22.70 10.47
C VAL A 169 -9.35 -23.74 9.47
N ASP A 170 -9.84 -24.88 9.97
CA ASP A 170 -10.32 -25.97 9.11
C ASP A 170 -11.63 -25.62 8.39
N ASP A 171 -12.56 -24.95 9.08
CA ASP A 171 -13.84 -24.46 8.59
C ASP A 171 -14.10 -23.06 9.15
N ASP A 172 -14.04 -22.05 8.29
CA ASP A 172 -14.21 -20.65 8.64
C ASP A 172 -15.65 -20.32 9.06
N HIS A 173 -16.65 -20.93 8.41
CA HIS A 173 -18.04 -20.76 8.76
C HIS A 173 -18.37 -21.32 10.16
N GLU A 174 -17.87 -22.52 10.47
CA GLU A 174 -18.08 -23.13 11.79
C GLU A 174 -17.31 -22.35 12.86
N PHE A 175 -16.09 -21.91 12.57
CA PHE A 175 -15.30 -21.06 13.47
C PHE A 175 -16.05 -19.77 13.82
N VAL A 176 -16.59 -19.05 12.83
CA VAL A 176 -17.38 -17.83 13.07
C VAL A 176 -18.65 -18.11 13.86
N ARG A 177 -19.39 -19.21 13.53
CA ARG A 177 -20.59 -19.57 14.28
C ARG A 177 -20.30 -19.86 15.75
N ARG A 178 -19.17 -20.47 16.06
CA ARG A 178 -18.75 -20.72 17.46
C ARG A 178 -18.47 -19.41 18.17
N LEU A 179 -17.70 -18.51 17.57
CA LEU A 179 -17.39 -17.19 18.14
C LEU A 179 -18.63 -16.34 18.41
N MET A 180 -19.68 -16.48 17.60
CA MET A 180 -20.94 -15.73 17.79
C MET A 180 -21.86 -16.31 18.89
N ARG A 181 -21.59 -17.52 19.37
CA ARG A 181 -22.40 -18.18 20.42
C ARG A 181 -21.81 -18.00 21.82
N GLU A 182 -20.54 -17.63 21.91
CA GLU A 182 -19.82 -17.28 23.16
C GLU A 182 -19.88 -15.78 23.45
#